data_2ac27f0daecf633a4b93c9a7a463a3c5
#
_entry.id   2ac27f0daecf633a4b93c9a7a463a3c5
#
_cell.length_a   1.000
_cell.length_b   1.000
_cell.length_c   1.000
_cell.angle_alpha   90.00
_cell.angle_beta   90.00
_cell.angle_gamma   90.00
#
_symmetry.space_group_name_H-M   'P 1'
#
loop_
_entity.id
_entity.type
_entity.pdbx_description
1 polymer ?
#
loop_
_entity_poly.entity_id
_entity_poly.type
_entity_poly.pdbx_seq_one_letter_code
_entity_poly.pdbx_strand_id
1 'polypeptide(L)'
;MCLKILKILDKYKPNIIAIEKMNVSRNMSAVRILCKAIDTAYYYSILNNIFYYEIQASEWRSILGMQGKNRKRDDYKALSVEYVRNKLKIEVTDDEADSFCIGMAYIQKFSN
;
A
#
# COMPACT_ATOMS: atom_id res chain seq x y z
N MET A 1 -11.96 8.09 10.56
CA MET A 1 -10.95 7.35 9.75
C MET A 1 -10.04 6.47 10.59
N CYS A 2 -9.39 7.03 11.60
CA CYS A 2 -8.47 6.24 12.45
C CYS A 2 -9.17 5.09 13.16
N LEU A 3 -10.37 5.30 13.67
CA LEU A 3 -11.16 4.24 14.30
C LEU A 3 -11.48 3.11 13.34
N LYS A 4 -11.78 3.44 12.08
CA LYS A 4 -12.03 2.46 11.02
C LYS A 4 -10.81 1.60 10.75
N ILE A 5 -9.63 2.22 10.70
CA ILE A 5 -8.36 1.52 10.51
C ILE A 5 -8.11 0.55 11.68
N LEU A 6 -8.30 1.01 12.91
CA LEU A 6 -8.13 0.17 14.09
C LEU A 6 -9.08 -1.02 14.09
N LYS A 7 -10.33 -0.82 13.70
CA LYS A 7 -11.31 -1.92 13.61
C LYS A 7 -10.91 -2.96 12.57
N ILE A 8 -10.41 -2.53 11.43
CA ILE A 8 -9.93 -3.44 10.38
C ILE A 8 -8.73 -4.23 10.87
N LEU A 9 -7.76 -3.56 11.49
CA LEU A 9 -6.57 -4.22 12.00
C LEU A 9 -6.92 -5.24 13.10
N ASP A 10 -7.83 -4.89 14.00
CA ASP A 10 -8.30 -5.80 15.05
C ASP A 10 -9.06 -7.00 14.48
N LYS A 11 -9.82 -6.78 13.42
CA LYS A 11 -10.57 -7.86 12.77
C LYS A 11 -9.66 -8.89 12.10
N TYR A 12 -8.68 -8.43 11.36
CA TYR A 12 -7.82 -9.31 10.56
C TYR A 12 -6.55 -9.74 11.29
N LYS A 13 -6.12 -9.02 12.32
CA LYS A 13 -4.92 -9.31 13.12
C LYS A 13 -3.72 -9.68 12.25
N PRO A 14 -3.27 -8.75 11.40
CA PRO A 14 -2.18 -9.05 10.47
C PRO A 14 -0.87 -9.28 11.20
N ASN A 15 0.02 -10.05 10.59
CA ASN A 15 1.38 -10.25 11.08
C ASN A 15 2.32 -9.17 10.60
N ILE A 16 1.97 -8.50 9.51
CA ILE A 16 2.80 -7.50 8.85
C ILE A 16 1.90 -6.40 8.32
N ILE A 17 2.34 -5.16 8.46
CA ILE A 17 1.69 -4.00 7.85
C ILE A 17 2.69 -3.40 6.87
N ALA A 18 2.34 -3.41 5.58
CA ALA A 18 3.13 -2.78 4.54
C ALA A 18 2.40 -1.55 4.01
N ILE A 19 3.07 -0.43 3.97
CA ILE A 19 2.49 0.86 3.60
C ILE A 19 3.38 1.53 2.56
N GLU A 20 2.76 2.18 1.58
CA GLU A 20 3.50 3.00 0.64
C GLU A 20 4.06 4.23 1.35
N LYS A 21 5.33 4.49 1.15
CA LYS A 21 5.98 5.66 1.71
C LYS A 21 5.36 6.92 1.12
N MET A 22 4.91 7.82 2.00
CA MET A 22 4.27 9.05 1.58
C MET A 22 5.27 10.03 0.99
N ASN A 23 4.94 10.60 -0.16
CA ASN A 23 5.67 11.70 -0.74
C ASN A 23 5.10 13.03 -0.25
N VAL A 24 5.97 14.01 -0.09
CA VAL A 24 5.53 15.35 0.32
C VAL A 24 4.65 15.95 -0.78
N SER A 25 3.44 16.32 -0.42
CA SER A 25 2.48 16.96 -1.31
C SER A 25 2.40 18.46 -1.01
N ARG A 26 2.00 19.25 -2.01
CA ARG A 26 1.73 20.67 -1.83
C ARG A 26 0.48 20.93 -0.98
N ASN A 27 -0.43 19.95 -0.92
CA ASN A 27 -1.66 20.07 -0.14
C ASN A 27 -1.43 19.60 1.29
N MET A 28 -1.15 20.54 2.18
CA MET A 28 -0.86 20.24 3.59
C MET A 28 -2.04 19.61 4.32
N SER A 29 -3.27 19.94 3.95
CA SER A 29 -4.45 19.33 4.57
C SER A 29 -4.53 17.83 4.27
N ALA A 30 -4.28 17.43 3.02
CA ALA A 30 -4.24 16.04 2.61
C ALA A 30 -3.10 15.30 3.30
N VAL A 31 -1.92 15.93 3.41
CA VAL A 31 -0.76 15.36 4.10
C VAL A 31 -1.08 15.08 5.56
N ARG A 32 -1.74 16.01 6.26
CA ARG A 32 -2.12 15.83 7.66
C ARG A 32 -3.07 14.64 7.85
N ILE A 33 -4.05 14.49 6.96
CA ILE A 33 -4.99 13.37 7.02
C ILE A 33 -4.26 12.05 6.81
N LEU A 34 -3.39 11.98 5.81
CA LEU A 34 -2.59 10.79 5.53
C LEU A 34 -1.65 10.45 6.68
N CYS A 35 -1.03 11.44 7.30
CA CYS A 35 -0.16 11.23 8.46
C CYS A 35 -0.91 10.59 9.62
N LYS A 36 -2.13 11.03 9.89
CA LYS A 36 -2.95 10.44 10.96
C LYS A 36 -3.25 8.97 10.68
N ALA A 37 -3.57 8.63 9.44
CA ALA A 37 -3.84 7.25 9.05
C ALA A 37 -2.58 6.38 9.18
N ILE A 38 -1.46 6.86 8.68
CA ILE A 38 -0.18 6.15 8.74
C ILE A 38 0.26 5.97 10.19
N ASP A 39 0.17 7.03 11.00
CA ASP A 39 0.54 6.98 12.42
C ASP A 39 -0.35 5.99 13.18
N THR A 40 -1.64 5.92 12.88
CA THR A 40 -2.54 4.95 13.49
C THR A 40 -2.07 3.52 13.25
N ALA A 41 -1.73 3.19 12.01
CA ALA A 41 -1.22 1.86 11.66
C ALA A 41 0.13 1.60 12.32
N TYR A 42 0.99 2.60 12.37
CA TYR A 42 2.31 2.49 12.99
C TYR A 42 2.21 2.20 14.48
N TYR A 43 1.39 2.97 15.21
CA TYR A 43 1.21 2.75 16.64
C TYR A 43 0.55 1.41 16.94
N TYR A 44 -0.39 1.00 16.12
CA TYR A 44 -0.98 -0.34 16.24
C TYR A 44 0.10 -1.43 16.11
N SER A 45 1.01 -1.26 15.18
CA SER A 45 2.10 -2.23 14.97
C SER A 45 3.02 -2.33 16.19
N ILE A 46 3.34 -1.19 16.81
CA ILE A 46 4.18 -1.17 18.02
C ILE A 46 3.47 -1.85 19.18
N LEU A 47 2.20 -1.52 19.40
CA LEU A 47 1.44 -2.03 20.55
C LEU A 47 1.17 -3.53 20.44
N ASN A 48 1.13 -4.08 19.24
CA ASN A 48 0.78 -5.48 18.98
C ASN A 48 1.96 -6.32 18.47
N ASN A 49 3.17 -5.77 18.49
CA ASN A 49 4.38 -6.47 18.03
C ASN A 49 4.26 -6.95 16.57
N ILE A 50 3.73 -6.11 15.70
CA ILE A 50 3.56 -6.39 14.29
C ILE A 50 4.67 -5.69 13.52
N PHE A 51 5.27 -6.37 12.54
CA PHE A 51 6.27 -5.77 11.68
C PHE A 51 5.64 -4.70 10.79
N TYR A 52 6.24 -3.51 10.75
CA TYR A 52 5.78 -2.38 9.95
C TYR A 52 6.85 -2.05 8.91
N TYR A 53 6.45 -1.96 7.64
CA TYR A 53 7.35 -1.73 6.54
C TYR A 53 6.82 -0.65 5.60
N GLU A 54 7.66 0.34 5.29
CA GLU A 54 7.35 1.37 4.30
C GLU A 54 8.10 1.07 3.02
N ILE A 55 7.40 1.12 1.89
CA ILE A 55 7.96 0.86 0.57
C ILE A 55 7.64 2.01 -0.37
N GLN A 56 8.61 2.44 -1.17
CA GLN A 56 8.39 3.48 -2.17
C GLN A 56 7.60 2.95 -3.37
N ALA A 57 6.82 3.84 -3.99
CA ALA A 57 6.04 3.46 -5.17
C ALA A 57 6.91 2.91 -6.30
N SER A 58 8.04 3.56 -6.57
CA SER A 58 8.98 3.10 -7.58
C SER A 58 9.53 1.70 -7.27
N GLU A 59 9.72 1.39 -6.00
CA GLU A 59 10.25 0.08 -5.59
C GLU A 59 9.23 -1.03 -5.81
N TRP A 60 8.00 -0.88 -5.32
CA TRP A 60 7.02 -1.97 -5.49
C TRP A 60 6.62 -2.15 -6.96
N ARG A 61 6.57 -1.06 -7.72
CA ARG A 61 6.32 -1.15 -9.17
C ARG A 61 7.45 -1.88 -9.88
N SER A 62 8.69 -1.61 -9.51
CA SER A 62 9.84 -2.31 -10.08
C SER A 62 9.83 -3.79 -9.75
N ILE A 63 9.54 -4.16 -8.51
CA ILE A 63 9.46 -5.56 -8.08
C ILE A 63 8.42 -6.34 -8.90
N LEU A 64 7.28 -5.73 -9.18
CA LEU A 64 6.20 -6.37 -9.94
C LEU A 64 6.35 -6.22 -11.45
N GLY A 65 7.43 -5.61 -11.94
CA GLY A 65 7.67 -5.45 -13.36
C GLY A 65 6.83 -4.38 -14.04
N MET A 66 6.31 -3.42 -13.28
CA MET A 66 5.45 -2.35 -13.80
C MET A 66 6.22 -1.09 -14.17
N GLN A 67 7.44 -0.92 -13.69
CA GLN A 67 8.23 0.29 -13.91
C GLN A 67 8.66 0.37 -15.37
N GLY A 68 8.55 1.55 -15.99
CA GLY A 68 8.94 1.75 -17.36
C GLY A 68 9.09 3.21 -17.71
N LYS A 69 9.82 3.47 -18.81
CA LYS A 69 10.02 4.83 -19.31
C LYS A 69 8.71 5.39 -19.84
N ASN A 70 8.50 6.67 -19.66
CA ASN A 70 7.36 7.44 -20.18
C ASN A 70 6.00 6.98 -19.64
N ARG A 71 5.97 6.19 -18.58
CA ARG A 71 4.71 5.83 -17.92
C ARG A 71 4.25 6.95 -17.00
N LYS A 72 2.99 7.32 -17.14
CA LYS A 72 2.33 8.36 -16.35
C LYS A 72 1.49 7.73 -15.25
N ARG A 73 0.96 8.58 -14.37
CA ARG A 73 0.12 8.15 -13.24
C ARG A 73 -1.02 7.22 -13.69
N ASP A 74 -1.73 7.58 -14.74
CA ASP A 74 -2.86 6.77 -15.23
C ASP A 74 -2.42 5.42 -15.77
N ASP A 75 -1.23 5.35 -16.37
CA ASP A 75 -0.66 4.08 -16.83
C ASP A 75 -0.41 3.12 -15.66
N TYR A 76 0.14 3.64 -14.56
CA TYR A 76 0.39 2.82 -13.37
C TYR A 76 -0.90 2.36 -12.71
N LYS A 77 -1.92 3.20 -12.67
CA LYS A 77 -3.24 2.81 -12.14
C LYS A 77 -3.83 1.66 -12.95
N ALA A 78 -3.78 1.75 -14.26
CA ALA A 78 -4.28 0.70 -15.14
C ALA A 78 -3.50 -0.60 -14.95
N LEU A 79 -2.18 -0.53 -14.82
CA LEU A 79 -1.34 -1.70 -14.59
C LEU A 79 -1.66 -2.39 -13.26
N SER A 80 -1.88 -1.63 -12.20
CA SER A 80 -2.25 -2.18 -10.90
C SER A 80 -3.57 -2.92 -10.96
N VAL A 81 -4.58 -2.32 -11.57
CA VAL A 81 -5.92 -2.93 -11.72
C VAL A 81 -5.82 -4.21 -12.55
N GLU A 82 -5.07 -4.17 -13.63
CA GLU A 82 -4.85 -5.35 -14.48
C GLU A 82 -4.14 -6.47 -13.72
N TYR A 83 -3.15 -6.13 -12.91
CA TYR A 83 -2.44 -7.11 -12.09
C TYR A 83 -3.39 -7.86 -11.17
N VAL A 84 -4.28 -7.14 -10.49
CA VAL A 84 -5.28 -7.76 -9.60
C VAL A 84 -6.28 -8.60 -10.39
N ARG A 85 -6.74 -8.09 -11.53
CA ARG A 85 -7.66 -8.82 -12.41
C ARG A 85 -7.06 -10.16 -12.84
N ASN A 86 -5.79 -10.16 -13.20
CA ASN A 86 -5.10 -11.38 -13.63
C ASN A 86 -4.85 -12.36 -12.49
N LYS A 87 -4.57 -11.86 -11.29
CA LYS A 87 -4.26 -12.71 -10.12
C LYS A 87 -5.51 -13.24 -9.43
N LEU A 88 -6.52 -12.41 -9.23
CA LEU A 88 -7.69 -12.74 -8.42
C LEU A 88 -8.98 -12.88 -9.21
N LYS A 89 -8.99 -12.49 -10.49
CA LYS A 89 -10.17 -12.52 -11.36
C LYS A 89 -11.32 -11.66 -10.83
N ILE A 90 -11.00 -10.52 -10.20
CA ILE A 90 -11.98 -9.58 -9.65
C ILE A 90 -11.68 -8.18 -10.15
N GLU A 91 -12.72 -7.33 -10.15
CA GLU A 91 -12.58 -5.92 -10.42
C GLU A 91 -12.47 -5.14 -9.12
N VAL A 92 -11.52 -4.20 -9.07
CA VAL A 92 -11.25 -3.37 -7.89
C VAL A 92 -10.98 -1.94 -8.33
N THR A 93 -11.04 -1.02 -7.38
CA THR A 93 -10.60 0.37 -7.61
C THR A 93 -9.08 0.41 -7.73
N ASP A 94 -8.55 1.52 -8.25
CA ASP A 94 -7.10 1.70 -8.35
C ASP A 94 -6.41 1.73 -6.97
N ASP A 95 -7.05 2.31 -5.97
CA ASP A 95 -6.51 2.34 -4.60
C ASP A 95 -6.46 0.95 -3.98
N GLU A 96 -7.50 0.16 -4.17
CA GLU A 96 -7.53 -1.24 -3.72
C GLU A 96 -6.46 -2.07 -4.45
N ALA A 97 -6.32 -1.83 -5.75
CA ALA A 97 -5.31 -2.52 -6.55
C ALA A 97 -3.89 -2.19 -6.07
N ASP A 98 -3.60 -0.92 -5.81
CA ASP A 98 -2.29 -0.50 -5.31
C ASP A 98 -1.97 -1.16 -3.96
N SER A 99 -2.94 -1.23 -3.05
CA SER A 99 -2.71 -1.87 -1.76
C SER A 99 -2.40 -3.36 -1.91
N PHE A 100 -3.08 -4.06 -2.79
CA PHE A 100 -2.79 -5.46 -3.09
C PHE A 100 -1.38 -5.62 -3.70
N CYS A 101 -1.02 -4.75 -4.63
CA CYS A 101 0.29 -4.77 -5.28
C CYS A 101 1.41 -4.53 -4.26
N ILE A 102 1.23 -3.60 -3.33
CA ILE A 102 2.20 -3.33 -2.27
C ILE A 102 2.43 -4.59 -1.43
N GLY A 103 1.36 -5.28 -1.05
CA GLY A 103 1.46 -6.53 -0.30
C GLY A 103 2.18 -7.62 -1.08
N MET A 104 1.88 -7.78 -2.37
CA MET A 104 2.54 -8.76 -3.22
C MET A 104 4.02 -8.45 -3.43
N ALA A 105 4.35 -7.18 -3.60
CA ALA A 105 5.75 -6.75 -3.73
C ALA A 105 6.53 -7.05 -2.45
N TYR A 106 5.93 -6.80 -1.29
CA TYR A 106 6.55 -7.15 -0.01
C TYR A 106 6.84 -8.65 0.07
N ILE A 107 5.86 -9.48 -0.28
CA ILE A 107 6.01 -10.93 -0.24
C ILE A 107 7.15 -11.37 -1.18
N GLN A 108 7.21 -10.84 -2.39
CA GLN A 108 8.28 -11.19 -3.33
C GLN A 108 9.65 -10.73 -2.85
N LYS A 109 9.73 -9.54 -2.25
CA LYS A 109 11.01 -8.99 -1.77
C LYS A 109 11.62 -9.85 -0.66
N PHE A 110 10.80 -10.37 0.24
CA PHE A 110 11.26 -11.10 1.41
C PHE A 110 11.06 -12.62 1.31
N SER A 111 10.60 -13.11 0.18
CA SER A 111 10.52 -14.55 -0.11
C SER A 111 11.73 -14.99 -0.93
N ASN A 112 12.36 -16.05 -0.52
CA ASN A 112 13.43 -16.66 -1.29
C ASN A 112 13.09 -18.10 -1.62
#